data_d842ae6f568e8d796fa13ecd0117ff85
#
_entry.id   d842ae6f568e8d796fa13ecd0117ff85
#
_cell.length_a   1.000
_cell.length_b   1.000
_cell.length_c   1.000
_cell.angle_alpha   90.00
_cell.angle_beta   90.00
_cell.angle_gamma   90.00
#
_symmetry.space_group_name_H-M   'P 1'
#
loop_
_entity.id
_entity.type
_entity.pdbx_description
1 polymer ?
#
loop_
_entity_poly.entity_id
_entity_poly.type
_entity_poly.pdbx_seq_one_letter_code
_entity_poly.pdbx_strand_id
1 'polypeptide(L)'
;MSCFEKHWGLEFSQEEIIEARAEKGLLSLELELSRACNLRCIYCYASSGLPMENELSLPEIQDVVDQAVALGAKKIIVLGGGEPLLYSYLIDVIDYILSKGVKADLFTNGTLITPSKARALYDRGVAVVVKMNSRRPEIQDFLAGHPGTFQAIERGIEALKAVGYPDETHILGVETVICRQNYEELPQLWQWARKQGIIPYVEVMTLQGRAKEHPDLEVSIQKSR
;
A
#
# COMPACT_ATOMS: atom_id res chain seq x y z
N MET A 1 -1.95 -22.59 -4.89
CA MET A 1 -1.04 -22.09 -3.82
C MET A 1 -1.90 -21.70 -2.64
N SER A 2 -1.66 -22.23 -1.44
CA SER A 2 -2.44 -21.83 -0.26
C SER A 2 -2.12 -20.38 0.10
N CYS A 3 -3.03 -19.67 0.81
CA CYS A 3 -2.77 -18.30 1.29
C CYS A 3 -1.50 -18.20 2.16
N PHE A 4 -1.03 -19.33 2.73
CA PHE A 4 0.19 -19.39 3.54
C PHE A 4 1.49 -19.34 2.72
N GLU A 5 1.41 -19.56 1.41
CA GLU A 5 2.57 -19.55 0.49
C GLU A 5 2.74 -18.21 -0.24
N LYS A 6 1.72 -17.32 -0.17
CA LYS A 6 1.82 -15.99 -0.75
C LYS A 6 2.54 -15.03 0.21
N HIS A 7 3.56 -14.38 -0.29
CA HIS A 7 4.29 -13.32 0.41
C HIS A 7 4.33 -12.10 -0.49
N TRP A 8 4.17 -10.91 0.09
CA TRP A 8 4.32 -9.67 -0.65
C TRP A 8 5.81 -9.47 -1.02
N GLY A 9 6.07 -9.05 -2.27
CA GLY A 9 7.44 -8.80 -2.73
C GLY A 9 8.20 -10.03 -3.26
N LEU A 10 7.57 -11.22 -3.32
CA LEU A 10 8.15 -12.45 -3.86
C LEU A 10 7.41 -12.96 -5.11
N GLU A 11 6.87 -12.05 -5.90
CA GLU A 11 6.04 -12.37 -7.07
C GLU A 11 6.86 -12.74 -8.31
N PHE A 12 8.14 -12.36 -8.34
CA PHE A 12 9.04 -12.63 -9.47
C PHE A 12 9.97 -13.79 -9.17
N SER A 13 10.15 -14.66 -10.14
CA SER A 13 11.10 -15.77 -10.04
C SER A 13 12.57 -15.27 -10.10
N GLN A 14 13.49 -16.10 -9.66
CA GLN A 14 14.93 -15.79 -9.76
C GLN A 14 15.36 -15.61 -11.22
N GLU A 15 14.79 -16.40 -12.13
CA GLU A 15 15.04 -16.32 -13.57
C GLU A 15 14.61 -14.97 -14.12
N GLU A 16 13.39 -14.52 -13.80
CA GLU A 16 12.88 -13.20 -14.22
C GLU A 16 13.75 -12.05 -13.70
N ILE A 17 14.23 -12.14 -12.46
CA ILE A 17 15.12 -11.11 -11.86
C ILE A 17 16.47 -11.09 -12.59
N ILE A 18 17.06 -12.25 -12.87
CA ILE A 18 18.35 -12.37 -13.59
C ILE A 18 18.21 -11.82 -15.01
N GLU A 19 17.15 -12.17 -15.71
CA GLU A 19 16.86 -11.74 -17.07
C GLU A 19 16.67 -10.22 -17.16
N ALA A 20 15.78 -9.67 -16.31
CA ALA A 20 15.56 -8.23 -16.23
C ALA A 20 16.86 -7.45 -15.92
N ARG A 21 17.71 -7.99 -15.01
CA ARG A 21 19.00 -7.39 -14.70
C ARG A 21 19.95 -7.39 -15.91
N ALA A 22 20.01 -8.49 -16.66
CA ALA A 22 20.86 -8.62 -17.86
C ALA A 22 20.45 -7.62 -18.94
N GLU A 23 19.15 -7.42 -19.12
CA GLU A 23 18.56 -6.51 -20.10
C GLU A 23 18.49 -5.05 -19.62
N LYS A 24 18.87 -4.77 -18.36
CA LYS A 24 18.69 -3.48 -17.67
C LYS A 24 17.21 -3.04 -17.67
N GLY A 25 16.33 -4.01 -17.58
CA GLY A 25 14.89 -3.86 -17.55
C GLY A 25 14.34 -3.56 -16.17
N LEU A 26 13.02 -3.38 -16.10
CA LEU A 26 12.24 -3.08 -14.93
C LEU A 26 11.17 -4.17 -14.72
N LEU A 27 11.05 -4.75 -13.52
CA LEU A 27 9.99 -5.72 -13.22
C LEU A 27 8.75 -5.07 -12.60
N SER A 28 8.96 -4.04 -11.80
CA SER A 28 7.86 -3.27 -11.18
C SER A 28 8.23 -1.81 -11.03
N LEU A 29 7.21 -0.95 -11.03
CA LEU A 29 7.32 0.48 -10.74
C LEU A 29 6.43 0.82 -9.55
N GLU A 30 6.94 1.58 -8.60
CA GLU A 30 6.17 2.27 -7.59
C GLU A 30 5.83 3.68 -8.09
N LEU A 31 4.54 4.02 -8.08
CA LEU A 31 4.02 5.26 -8.64
C LEU A 31 3.23 6.04 -7.59
N GLU A 32 3.72 7.21 -7.21
CA GLU A 32 3.02 8.17 -6.37
C GLU A 32 2.23 9.15 -7.24
N LEU A 33 0.91 9.27 -7.02
CA LEU A 33 0.03 10.12 -7.83
C LEU A 33 -0.06 11.55 -7.30
N SER A 34 -0.02 11.72 -5.98
CA SER A 34 -0.16 13.02 -5.31
C SER A 34 0.29 12.91 -3.87
N ARG A 35 0.71 14.05 -3.28
CA ARG A 35 0.97 14.14 -1.84
C ARG A 35 -0.26 14.49 -1.01
N ALA A 36 -1.42 14.70 -1.65
CA ALA A 36 -2.69 14.92 -0.95
C ALA A 36 -3.04 13.71 -0.08
N CYS A 37 -3.27 13.93 1.22
CA CYS A 37 -3.64 12.88 2.17
C CYS A 37 -4.63 13.42 3.20
N ASN A 38 -5.60 12.60 3.56
CA ASN A 38 -6.58 12.92 4.61
C ASN A 38 -6.08 12.58 6.02
N LEU A 39 -4.92 11.91 6.15
CA LEU A 39 -4.27 11.59 7.43
C LEU A 39 -2.99 12.41 7.64
N ARG A 40 -2.50 12.38 8.89
CA ARG A 40 -1.25 13.05 9.31
C ARG A 40 -0.39 12.09 10.11
N CYS A 41 -0.16 10.88 9.54
CA CYS A 41 0.63 9.84 10.20
C CYS A 41 1.97 10.39 10.70
N ILE A 42 2.25 10.17 11.99
CA ILE A 42 3.45 10.71 12.63
C ILE A 42 4.75 10.06 12.14
N TYR A 43 4.64 8.86 11.55
CA TYR A 43 5.75 8.11 10.94
C TYR A 43 5.90 8.37 9.41
N CYS A 44 5.13 9.28 8.83
CA CYS A 44 5.08 9.47 7.38
C CYS A 44 6.41 9.98 6.81
N TYR A 45 7.05 9.16 5.98
CA TYR A 45 8.32 9.49 5.30
C TYR A 45 8.16 10.64 4.29
N ALA A 46 6.98 10.74 3.64
CA ALA A 46 6.68 11.72 2.62
C ALA A 46 6.18 13.07 3.18
N SER A 47 5.88 13.16 4.50
CA SER A 47 5.22 14.34 5.09
C SER A 47 3.92 14.73 4.36
N SER A 48 3.15 13.73 3.93
CA SER A 48 1.93 13.89 3.13
C SER A 48 0.88 14.79 3.79
N GLY A 49 0.05 15.41 2.98
CA GLY A 49 -1.00 16.29 3.48
C GLY A 49 -1.67 17.14 2.41
N LEU A 50 -1.02 18.17 1.96
CA LEU A 50 -1.46 18.98 0.82
C LEU A 50 -0.77 18.52 -0.46
N PRO A 51 -1.42 18.63 -1.62
CA PRO A 51 -0.77 18.36 -2.90
C PRO A 51 0.40 19.32 -3.14
N MET A 52 1.34 18.94 -3.96
CA MET A 52 2.42 19.83 -4.42
C MET A 52 1.94 20.66 -5.61
N GLU A 53 2.55 21.82 -5.82
CA GLU A 53 2.22 22.72 -6.94
C GLU A 53 2.53 22.08 -8.32
N ASN A 54 3.53 21.21 -8.39
CA ASN A 54 4.04 20.62 -9.64
C ASN A 54 3.89 19.08 -9.64
N GLU A 55 2.72 18.58 -9.24
CA GLU A 55 2.40 17.15 -9.38
C GLU A 55 2.17 16.81 -10.86
N LEU A 56 2.48 15.56 -11.23
CA LEU A 56 2.28 15.09 -12.60
C LEU A 56 0.80 15.16 -12.99
N SER A 57 0.53 15.66 -14.17
CA SER A 57 -0.78 15.58 -14.82
C SER A 57 -1.09 14.14 -15.26
N LEU A 58 -2.37 13.84 -15.50
CA LEU A 58 -2.76 12.51 -15.99
C LEU A 58 -2.00 12.07 -17.26
N PRO A 59 -1.81 12.91 -18.30
CA PRO A 59 -1.00 12.53 -19.44
C PRO A 59 0.47 12.22 -19.10
N GLU A 60 1.08 12.96 -18.18
CA GLU A 60 2.46 12.69 -17.74
C GLU A 60 2.56 11.39 -16.95
N ILE A 61 1.55 11.08 -16.10
CA ILE A 61 1.45 9.77 -15.42
C ILE A 61 1.33 8.64 -16.45
N GLN A 62 0.53 8.82 -17.50
CA GLN A 62 0.39 7.84 -18.57
C GLN A 62 1.70 7.63 -19.33
N ASP A 63 2.46 8.69 -19.59
CA ASP A 63 3.79 8.61 -20.21
C ASP A 63 4.78 7.84 -19.31
N VAL A 64 4.77 8.07 -18.00
CA VAL A 64 5.57 7.29 -17.04
C VAL A 64 5.20 5.80 -17.08
N VAL A 65 3.92 5.47 -17.16
CA VAL A 65 3.43 4.09 -17.31
C VAL A 65 3.96 3.48 -18.61
N ASP A 66 3.89 4.21 -19.72
CA ASP A 66 4.39 3.74 -21.03
C ASP A 66 5.90 3.48 -21.01
N GLN A 67 6.68 4.36 -20.38
CA GLN A 67 8.11 4.17 -20.20
C GLN A 67 8.42 2.93 -19.35
N ALA A 68 7.69 2.72 -18.24
CA ALA A 68 7.87 1.55 -17.40
C ALA A 68 7.57 0.25 -18.17
N VAL A 69 6.50 0.24 -18.96
CA VAL A 69 6.12 -0.90 -19.80
C VAL A 69 7.19 -1.16 -20.86
N ALA A 70 7.69 -0.11 -21.51
CA ALA A 70 8.78 -0.24 -22.50
C ALA A 70 10.07 -0.81 -21.89
N LEU A 71 10.31 -0.61 -20.60
CA LEU A 71 11.41 -1.21 -19.84
C LEU A 71 11.12 -2.62 -19.32
N GLY A 72 9.94 -3.17 -19.59
CA GLY A 72 9.56 -4.54 -19.24
C GLY A 72 8.79 -4.69 -17.93
N ALA A 73 8.27 -3.59 -17.35
CA ALA A 73 7.47 -3.68 -16.12
C ALA A 73 6.27 -4.63 -16.29
N LYS A 74 6.10 -5.55 -15.35
CA LYS A 74 4.99 -6.51 -15.28
C LYS A 74 3.94 -6.10 -14.26
N LYS A 75 4.28 -5.14 -13.40
CA LYS A 75 3.43 -4.63 -12.32
C LYS A 75 3.71 -3.15 -12.05
N ILE A 76 2.65 -2.39 -11.80
CA ILE A 76 2.74 -1.03 -11.29
C ILE A 76 2.00 -0.96 -9.95
N ILE A 77 2.70 -0.49 -8.94
CA ILE A 77 2.20 -0.33 -7.58
C ILE A 77 1.84 1.14 -7.41
N VAL A 78 0.54 1.42 -7.36
CA VAL A 78 0.04 2.75 -7.02
C VAL A 78 0.07 2.88 -5.51
N LEU A 79 0.98 3.68 -5.02
CA LEU A 79 1.12 3.92 -3.59
C LEU A 79 1.10 5.43 -3.29
N GLY A 80 1.23 5.80 -2.05
CA GLY A 80 1.11 7.20 -1.73
C GLY A 80 2.41 7.91 -1.43
N GLY A 81 2.71 9.00 -2.12
CA GLY A 81 3.17 10.20 -1.45
C GLY A 81 2.07 10.73 -0.52
N GLY A 82 0.79 10.49 -0.86
CA GLY A 82 -0.42 10.77 -0.08
C GLY A 82 -1.39 9.58 -0.01
N GLU A 83 -2.68 9.85 -0.15
CA GLU A 83 -3.72 8.82 -0.21
C GLU A 83 -4.24 8.69 -1.65
N PRO A 84 -3.98 7.58 -2.35
CA PRO A 84 -4.38 7.44 -3.74
C PRO A 84 -5.89 7.54 -3.98
N LEU A 85 -6.74 7.15 -3.01
CA LEU A 85 -8.20 7.25 -3.12
C LEU A 85 -8.73 8.69 -3.08
N LEU A 86 -7.88 9.69 -2.85
CA LEU A 86 -8.17 11.12 -3.04
C LEU A 86 -7.91 11.59 -4.46
N TYR A 87 -7.08 10.89 -5.22
CA TYR A 87 -6.77 11.28 -6.59
C TYR A 87 -7.96 11.04 -7.51
N SER A 88 -8.47 12.11 -8.12
CA SER A 88 -9.74 12.06 -8.88
C SER A 88 -9.70 11.12 -10.08
N TYR A 89 -8.53 10.92 -10.67
CA TYR A 89 -8.32 10.06 -11.84
C TYR A 89 -7.71 8.71 -11.50
N LEU A 90 -7.82 8.25 -10.23
CA LEU A 90 -7.24 6.96 -9.82
C LEU A 90 -7.70 5.80 -10.70
N ILE A 91 -9.00 5.73 -10.98
CA ILE A 91 -9.57 4.64 -11.79
C ILE A 91 -9.08 4.73 -13.23
N ASP A 92 -8.96 5.94 -13.79
CA ASP A 92 -8.42 6.14 -15.15
C ASP A 92 -6.95 5.68 -15.23
N VAL A 93 -6.15 5.94 -14.19
CA VAL A 93 -4.76 5.47 -14.09
C VAL A 93 -4.72 3.94 -14.01
N ILE A 94 -5.55 3.32 -13.17
CA ILE A 94 -5.63 1.86 -13.05
C ILE A 94 -6.05 1.23 -14.38
N ASP A 95 -7.09 1.76 -15.03
CA ASP A 95 -7.57 1.28 -16.33
C ASP A 95 -6.48 1.41 -17.39
N TYR A 96 -5.72 2.51 -17.37
CA TYR A 96 -4.59 2.71 -18.29
C TYR A 96 -3.49 1.66 -18.08
N ILE A 97 -3.07 1.41 -16.82
CA ILE A 97 -2.11 0.38 -16.47
C ILE A 97 -2.56 -0.99 -16.98
N LEU A 98 -3.82 -1.37 -16.69
CA LEU A 98 -4.38 -2.66 -17.10
C LEU A 98 -4.48 -2.78 -18.63
N SER A 99 -4.76 -1.69 -19.36
CA SER A 99 -4.80 -1.67 -20.83
C SER A 99 -3.47 -2.01 -21.48
N LYS A 100 -2.36 -1.84 -20.75
CA LYS A 100 -1.00 -2.23 -21.20
C LYS A 100 -0.67 -3.70 -20.91
N GLY A 101 -1.59 -4.47 -20.35
CA GLY A 101 -1.36 -5.86 -19.93
C GLY A 101 -0.52 -6.01 -18.66
N VAL A 102 -0.36 -4.94 -17.90
CA VAL A 102 0.42 -4.87 -16.66
C VAL A 102 -0.50 -4.94 -15.45
N LYS A 103 -0.09 -5.61 -14.38
CA LYS A 103 -0.86 -5.69 -13.13
C LYS A 103 -0.82 -4.37 -12.38
N ALA A 104 -1.93 -4.05 -11.70
CA ALA A 104 -2.04 -2.90 -10.82
C ALA A 104 -2.23 -3.34 -9.37
N ASP A 105 -1.38 -2.85 -8.46
CA ASP A 105 -1.55 -2.96 -7.02
C ASP A 105 -1.84 -1.59 -6.43
N LEU A 106 -2.67 -1.52 -5.39
CA LEU A 106 -3.04 -0.27 -4.71
C LEU A 106 -2.69 -0.36 -3.23
N PHE A 107 -1.82 0.54 -2.77
CA PHE A 107 -1.57 0.78 -1.34
C PHE A 107 -2.40 1.98 -0.89
N THR A 108 -3.19 1.83 0.15
CA THR A 108 -4.10 2.86 0.67
C THR A 108 -4.13 2.87 2.18
N ASN A 109 -4.41 4.01 2.79
CA ASN A 109 -4.69 4.06 4.22
C ASN A 109 -6.05 3.42 4.59
N GLY A 110 -6.86 3.04 3.61
CA GLY A 110 -8.09 2.29 3.77
C GLY A 110 -9.30 3.09 4.25
N THR A 111 -9.11 4.33 4.73
CA THR A 111 -10.18 5.11 5.37
C THR A 111 -11.26 5.60 4.40
N LEU A 112 -10.93 5.67 3.11
CA LEU A 112 -11.80 6.18 2.05
C LEU A 112 -12.40 5.07 1.18
N ILE A 113 -12.21 3.80 1.53
CA ILE A 113 -12.81 2.67 0.82
C ILE A 113 -14.30 2.64 1.12
N THR A 114 -15.10 2.85 0.10
CA THR A 114 -16.56 2.68 0.11
C THR A 114 -16.94 1.38 -0.60
N PRO A 115 -18.17 0.86 -0.43
CA PRO A 115 -18.63 -0.31 -1.19
C PRO A 115 -18.47 -0.15 -2.71
N SER A 116 -18.74 1.04 -3.25
CA SER A 116 -18.58 1.32 -4.69
C SER A 116 -17.10 1.30 -5.13
N LYS A 117 -16.20 1.89 -4.34
CA LYS A 117 -14.75 1.84 -4.63
C LYS A 117 -14.21 0.42 -4.50
N ALA A 118 -14.62 -0.33 -3.46
CA ALA A 118 -14.23 -1.73 -3.30
C ALA A 118 -14.67 -2.58 -4.51
N ARG A 119 -15.91 -2.40 -4.99
CA ARG A 119 -16.42 -3.07 -6.19
C ARG A 119 -15.62 -2.67 -7.44
N ALA A 120 -15.33 -1.39 -7.63
CA ALA A 120 -14.56 -0.90 -8.78
C ALA A 120 -13.14 -1.48 -8.83
N LEU A 121 -12.49 -1.66 -7.68
CA LEU A 121 -11.16 -2.29 -7.58
C LEU A 121 -11.24 -3.80 -7.83
N TYR A 122 -12.25 -4.46 -7.26
CA TYR A 122 -12.48 -5.90 -7.44
C TYR A 122 -12.72 -6.25 -8.91
N ASP A 123 -13.62 -5.54 -9.60
CA ASP A 123 -13.97 -5.81 -11.00
C ASP A 123 -12.77 -5.63 -11.95
N ARG A 124 -11.71 -4.96 -11.51
CA ARG A 124 -10.45 -4.73 -12.23
C ARG A 124 -9.31 -5.69 -11.84
N GLY A 125 -9.53 -6.57 -10.88
CA GLY A 125 -8.50 -7.49 -10.40
C GLY A 125 -7.34 -6.81 -9.68
N VAL A 126 -7.57 -5.61 -9.10
CA VAL A 126 -6.52 -4.86 -8.40
C VAL A 126 -6.20 -5.54 -7.08
N ALA A 127 -4.92 -5.79 -6.80
CA ALA A 127 -4.49 -6.20 -5.48
C ALA A 127 -4.51 -4.97 -4.54
N VAL A 128 -5.11 -5.11 -3.36
CA VAL A 128 -5.25 -3.99 -2.42
C VAL A 128 -4.47 -4.26 -1.14
N VAL A 129 -3.64 -3.29 -0.74
CA VAL A 129 -2.93 -3.30 0.53
C VAL A 129 -3.41 -2.15 1.39
N VAL A 130 -3.94 -2.49 2.55
CA VAL A 130 -4.47 -1.51 3.51
C VAL A 130 -3.44 -1.25 4.60
N LYS A 131 -3.16 0.02 4.87
CA LYS A 131 -2.28 0.42 5.96
C LYS A 131 -2.94 0.21 7.31
N MET A 132 -2.41 -0.73 8.10
CA MET A 132 -2.87 -0.98 9.47
C MET A 132 -1.67 -1.27 10.38
N ASN A 133 -1.40 -0.38 11.32
CA ASN A 133 -0.24 -0.47 12.21
C ASN A 133 -0.57 -1.13 13.55
N SER A 134 -1.84 -1.20 13.94
CA SER A 134 -2.28 -1.80 15.20
C SER A 134 -3.74 -2.23 15.13
N ARG A 135 -4.06 -3.29 15.90
CA ARG A 135 -5.44 -3.73 16.15
C ARG A 135 -6.04 -3.03 17.38
N ARG A 136 -5.26 -2.22 18.08
CA ARG A 136 -5.71 -1.37 19.19
C ARG A 136 -6.08 0.01 18.64
N PRO A 137 -7.37 0.43 18.74
CA PRO A 137 -7.85 1.68 18.16
C PRO A 137 -7.02 2.91 18.57
N GLU A 138 -6.68 3.00 19.87
CA GLU A 138 -5.91 4.11 20.41
C GLU A 138 -4.50 4.22 19.83
N ILE A 139 -3.86 3.09 19.53
CA ILE A 139 -2.52 3.07 18.92
C ILE A 139 -2.60 3.37 17.42
N GLN A 140 -3.58 2.78 16.73
CA GLN A 140 -3.80 3.04 15.31
C GLN A 140 -4.09 4.53 15.07
N ASP A 141 -5.00 5.11 15.84
CA ASP A 141 -5.39 6.52 15.71
C ASP A 141 -4.23 7.47 16.05
N PHE A 142 -3.46 7.15 17.11
CA PHE A 142 -2.26 7.88 17.48
C PHE A 142 -1.24 7.90 16.35
N LEU A 143 -0.89 6.72 15.80
CA LEU A 143 0.09 6.60 14.71
C LEU A 143 -0.39 7.28 13.42
N ALA A 144 -1.68 7.23 13.12
CA ALA A 144 -2.30 7.89 11.97
C ALA A 144 -2.45 9.41 12.12
N GLY A 145 -2.29 9.92 13.35
CA GLY A 145 -2.46 11.34 13.67
C GLY A 145 -3.90 11.85 13.51
N HIS A 146 -4.89 10.94 13.58
CA HIS A 146 -6.31 11.29 13.42
C HIS A 146 -7.22 10.31 14.18
N PRO A 147 -8.10 10.82 15.07
CA PRO A 147 -9.08 9.99 15.79
C PRO A 147 -10.07 9.32 14.83
N GLY A 148 -10.50 8.09 15.16
CA GLY A 148 -11.48 7.34 14.38
C GLY A 148 -10.90 6.67 13.12
N THR A 149 -9.60 6.75 12.90
CA THR A 149 -8.92 6.11 11.78
C THR A 149 -9.07 4.59 11.84
N PHE A 150 -8.92 3.98 13.02
CA PHE A 150 -9.09 2.53 13.19
C PHE A 150 -10.45 2.06 12.67
N GLN A 151 -11.54 2.70 13.12
CA GLN A 151 -12.90 2.33 12.71
C GLN A 151 -13.12 2.57 11.20
N ALA A 152 -12.50 3.60 10.63
CA ALA A 152 -12.59 3.87 9.19
C ALA A 152 -11.88 2.78 8.38
N ILE A 153 -10.69 2.34 8.81
CA ILE A 153 -9.95 1.22 8.19
C ILE A 153 -10.76 -0.08 8.28
N GLU A 154 -11.32 -0.41 9.44
CA GLU A 154 -12.14 -1.60 9.62
C GLU A 154 -13.33 -1.62 8.62
N ARG A 155 -14.05 -0.49 8.49
CA ARG A 155 -15.13 -0.37 7.49
C ARG A 155 -14.62 -0.58 6.06
N GLY A 156 -13.42 -0.05 5.74
CA GLY A 156 -12.79 -0.23 4.44
C GLY A 156 -12.46 -1.71 4.16
N ILE A 157 -11.89 -2.41 5.13
CA ILE A 157 -11.60 -3.85 5.02
C ILE A 157 -12.89 -4.67 4.87
N GLU A 158 -13.92 -4.36 5.65
CA GLU A 158 -15.22 -5.04 5.52
C GLU A 158 -15.89 -4.78 4.16
N ALA A 159 -15.76 -3.56 3.61
CA ALA A 159 -16.25 -3.27 2.26
C ALA A 159 -15.50 -4.08 1.18
N LEU A 160 -14.18 -4.28 1.32
CA LEU A 160 -13.40 -5.15 0.44
C LEU A 160 -13.85 -6.61 0.56
N LYS A 161 -14.02 -7.12 1.78
CA LYS A 161 -14.50 -8.48 2.01
C LYS A 161 -15.91 -8.70 1.45
N ALA A 162 -16.78 -7.73 1.58
CA ALA A 162 -18.15 -7.81 1.10
C ALA A 162 -18.25 -7.96 -0.43
N VAL A 163 -17.25 -7.52 -1.19
CA VAL A 163 -17.19 -7.70 -2.65
C VAL A 163 -16.40 -8.93 -3.08
N GLY A 164 -15.73 -9.64 -2.16
CA GLY A 164 -15.08 -10.93 -2.42
C GLY A 164 -13.59 -11.02 -2.06
N TYR A 165 -12.93 -9.93 -1.62
CA TYR A 165 -11.53 -10.00 -1.15
C TYR A 165 -11.39 -10.74 0.18
N PRO A 166 -10.30 -11.48 0.40
CA PRO A 166 -9.40 -12.02 -0.60
C PRO A 166 -9.98 -13.30 -1.21
N ASP A 167 -9.63 -13.59 -2.47
CA ASP A 167 -9.88 -14.88 -3.10
C ASP A 167 -8.61 -15.38 -3.85
N GLU A 168 -8.74 -16.37 -4.73
CA GLU A 168 -7.61 -16.95 -5.46
C GLU A 168 -6.91 -15.93 -6.37
N THR A 169 -7.65 -14.93 -6.88
CA THR A 169 -7.21 -13.95 -7.86
C THR A 169 -7.11 -12.54 -7.31
N HIS A 170 -7.89 -12.21 -6.27
CA HIS A 170 -7.96 -10.89 -5.67
C HIS A 170 -7.22 -10.86 -4.33
N ILE A 171 -6.04 -10.28 -4.35
CA ILE A 171 -5.16 -10.21 -3.17
C ILE A 171 -5.60 -9.06 -2.27
N LEU A 172 -5.73 -9.33 -0.98
CA LEU A 172 -5.81 -8.34 0.08
C LEU A 172 -4.59 -8.45 0.99
N GLY A 173 -3.89 -7.36 1.17
CA GLY A 173 -2.76 -7.25 2.08
C GLY A 173 -3.02 -6.25 3.21
N VAL A 174 -2.25 -6.36 4.27
CA VAL A 174 -2.13 -5.37 5.34
C VAL A 174 -0.67 -5.01 5.54
N GLU A 175 -0.37 -3.73 5.37
CA GLU A 175 0.96 -3.18 5.58
C GLU A 175 1.07 -2.52 6.95
N THR A 176 2.15 -2.83 7.68
CA THR A 176 2.44 -2.33 9.02
C THR A 176 3.84 -1.75 9.08
N VAL A 177 3.97 -0.48 9.46
CA VAL A 177 5.26 0.12 9.83
C VAL A 177 5.57 -0.21 11.29
N ILE A 178 6.74 -0.75 11.54
CA ILE A 178 7.20 -1.12 12.88
C ILE A 178 7.58 0.14 13.64
N CYS A 179 6.86 0.42 14.74
CA CYS A 179 7.12 1.51 15.65
C CYS A 179 7.20 0.98 17.09
N ARG A 180 7.79 1.76 18.00
CA ARG A 180 7.86 1.40 19.42
C ARG A 180 6.50 1.10 20.03
N GLN A 181 5.44 1.75 19.54
CA GLN A 181 4.08 1.62 20.07
C GLN A 181 3.39 0.31 19.68
N ASN A 182 3.83 -0.34 18.59
CA ASN A 182 3.18 -1.52 18.04
C ASN A 182 4.05 -2.78 17.93
N TYR A 183 5.38 -2.68 18.13
CA TYR A 183 6.29 -3.82 17.85
C TYR A 183 5.94 -5.08 18.66
N GLU A 184 5.45 -4.95 19.87
CA GLU A 184 5.02 -6.10 20.71
C GLU A 184 3.74 -6.77 20.20
N GLU A 185 2.92 -6.05 19.44
CA GLU A 185 1.66 -6.54 18.86
C GLU A 185 1.87 -7.23 17.50
N LEU A 186 3.02 -7.05 16.83
CA LEU A 186 3.24 -7.56 15.48
C LEU A 186 2.93 -9.05 15.30
N PRO A 187 3.30 -9.98 16.23
CA PRO A 187 2.96 -11.39 16.10
C PRO A 187 1.44 -11.63 16.07
N GLN A 188 0.68 -10.90 16.90
CA GLN A 188 -0.78 -11.02 16.98
C GLN A 188 -1.45 -10.43 15.73
N LEU A 189 -0.97 -9.27 15.24
CA LEU A 189 -1.44 -8.65 14.01
C LEU A 189 -1.18 -9.55 12.80
N TRP A 190 0.03 -10.12 12.71
CA TRP A 190 0.40 -11.09 11.67
C TRP A 190 -0.52 -12.30 11.67
N GLN A 191 -0.74 -12.92 12.84
CA GLN A 191 -1.62 -14.07 12.98
C GLN A 191 -3.08 -13.73 12.63
N TRP A 192 -3.55 -12.53 13.03
CA TRP A 192 -4.88 -12.04 12.69
C TRP A 192 -5.05 -11.93 11.19
N ALA A 193 -4.12 -11.29 10.49
CA ALA A 193 -4.16 -11.14 9.04
C ALA A 193 -4.21 -12.51 8.35
N ARG A 194 -3.30 -13.42 8.70
CA ARG A 194 -3.23 -14.77 8.13
C ARG A 194 -4.52 -15.59 8.34
N LYS A 195 -5.14 -15.50 9.51
CA LYS A 195 -6.43 -16.16 9.78
C LYS A 195 -7.58 -15.65 8.91
N GLN A 196 -7.47 -14.42 8.39
CA GLN A 196 -8.44 -13.80 7.48
C GLN A 196 -8.12 -14.07 5.99
N GLY A 197 -7.06 -14.77 5.68
CA GLY A 197 -6.55 -14.90 4.32
C GLY A 197 -5.83 -13.63 3.80
N ILE A 198 -5.64 -12.62 4.66
CA ILE A 198 -4.96 -11.37 4.32
C ILE A 198 -3.45 -11.57 4.39
N ILE A 199 -2.72 -11.02 3.43
CA ILE A 199 -1.25 -11.11 3.41
C ILE A 199 -0.68 -10.00 4.28
N PRO A 200 0.01 -10.32 5.40
CA PRO A 200 0.69 -9.31 6.18
C PRO A 200 2.02 -8.91 5.51
N TYR A 201 2.30 -7.62 5.53
CA TYR A 201 3.54 -7.02 5.09
C TYR A 201 4.05 -6.07 6.19
N VAL A 202 5.31 -6.12 6.52
CA VAL A 202 5.89 -5.26 7.56
C VAL A 202 7.09 -4.50 7.03
N GLU A 203 7.20 -3.24 7.42
CA GLU A 203 8.29 -2.35 7.07
C GLU A 203 8.96 -1.77 8.31
N VAL A 204 10.27 -1.61 8.23
CA VAL A 204 11.02 -0.86 9.23
C VAL A 204 10.82 0.63 8.99
N MET A 205 10.48 1.37 10.04
CA MET A 205 10.32 2.81 9.96
C MET A 205 11.64 3.48 9.56
N THR A 206 11.56 4.42 8.62
CA THR A 206 12.67 5.30 8.25
C THR A 206 12.46 6.69 8.86
N LEU A 207 13.51 7.26 9.49
CA LEU A 207 13.49 8.61 10.06
C LEU A 207 13.60 9.67 8.95
N GLN A 208 12.54 9.74 8.13
CA GLN A 208 12.39 10.72 7.05
C GLN A 208 11.04 11.44 7.17
N GLY A 209 10.91 12.57 6.49
CA GLY A 209 9.69 13.35 6.51
C GLY A 209 9.26 13.71 7.93
N ARG A 210 7.98 13.50 8.25
CA ARG A 210 7.41 13.78 9.58
C ARG A 210 7.97 12.89 10.68
N ALA A 211 8.44 11.67 10.35
CA ALA A 211 9.07 10.80 11.34
C ALA A 211 10.30 11.41 12.01
N LYS A 212 10.97 12.38 11.38
CA LYS A 212 12.09 13.12 11.98
C LYS A 212 11.70 13.90 13.24
N GLU A 213 10.43 14.31 13.33
CA GLU A 213 9.89 15.05 14.48
C GLU A 213 9.51 14.11 15.63
N HIS A 214 9.53 12.79 15.39
CA HIS A 214 9.08 11.74 16.30
C HIS A 214 10.12 10.62 16.46
N PRO A 215 11.37 10.91 16.89
CA PRO A 215 12.42 9.90 17.05
C PRO A 215 12.08 8.86 18.13
N ASP A 216 11.12 9.16 19.00
CA ASP A 216 10.58 8.26 20.02
C ASP A 216 9.76 7.10 19.45
N LEU A 217 9.41 7.12 18.16
CA LEU A 217 8.78 6.00 17.45
C LEU A 217 9.78 4.88 17.13
N GLU A 218 11.08 5.16 17.12
CA GLU A 218 12.10 4.19 16.75
C GLU A 218 12.20 3.05 17.76
N VAL A 219 12.28 1.82 17.27
CA VAL A 219 12.52 0.63 18.07
C VAL A 219 14.00 0.49 18.32
N SER A 220 14.42 0.42 19.59
CA SER A 220 15.84 0.24 19.91
C SER A 220 16.37 -1.11 19.40
N ILE A 221 17.64 -1.14 18.96
CA ILE A 221 18.30 -2.35 18.43
C ILE A 221 18.21 -3.55 19.40
N GLN A 222 18.18 -3.31 20.71
CA GLN A 222 18.02 -4.36 21.73
C GLN A 222 16.64 -5.03 21.71
N LYS A 223 15.61 -4.35 21.18
CA LYS A 223 14.24 -4.85 21.10
C LYS A 223 13.88 -5.38 19.70
N SER A 224 14.72 -5.13 18.71
CA SER A 224 14.53 -5.61 17.32
C SER A 224 15.19 -6.97 17.04
N ARG A 225 15.82 -7.60 18.05
CA ARG A 225 16.36 -8.95 18.02
C ARG A 225 15.41 -9.87 18.79
#